data_c1055ae890f29ce7aa2a6ef2d16a46d0
#
_entry.id   c1055ae890f29ce7aa2a6ef2d16a46d0
#
_cell.length_a   1.000
_cell.length_b   1.000
_cell.length_c   1.000
_cell.angle_alpha   90.00
_cell.angle_beta   90.00
_cell.angle_gamma   90.00
#
_symmetry.space_group_name_H-M   'P 1'
#
loop_
_entity.id
_entity.type
_entity.pdbx_description
1 polymer ?
#
loop_
_entity_poly.entity_id
_entity_poly.type
_entity_poly.pdbx_seq_one_letter_code
_entity_poly.pdbx_strand_id
1 'polypeptide(L)'
;MSGASLHEPIAVLRIPKAGEWCTLNKNVHYHERHRRRTQWREMTLWQCRLQQFPKNLPPAIIVPIFCFTTVRRRDRGNFTATTKVIIDALCTGPKKDPATWGWGAWPDDDDRFIEERMPVFHESKGLTPGVIIRVYERS
;
A
#
# COMPACT_ATOMS: atom_id res chain seq x y z
N MET A 1 -15.73 15.15 -11.47
CA MET A 1 -16.17 13.85 -11.17
C MET A 1 -15.03 12.91 -10.85
N SER A 2 -14.98 12.53 -9.61
CA SER A 2 -13.91 11.69 -9.15
C SER A 2 -13.95 10.34 -9.83
N GLY A 3 -12.83 9.76 -10.08
CA GLY A 3 -12.70 8.42 -10.62
C GLY A 3 -12.98 8.26 -12.09
N ALA A 4 -13.47 9.29 -12.74
CA ALA A 4 -13.76 9.18 -14.17
C ALA A 4 -12.48 9.10 -15.01
N SER A 5 -11.37 9.57 -14.48
CA SER A 5 -10.14 9.76 -15.25
C SER A 5 -8.92 9.13 -14.60
N LEU A 6 -8.94 7.82 -14.43
CA LEU A 6 -7.74 7.12 -13.98
C LEU A 6 -6.87 6.76 -15.17
N HIS A 7 -6.43 7.77 -15.93
CA HIS A 7 -5.67 7.53 -17.15
C HIS A 7 -4.23 7.19 -16.87
N GLU A 8 -3.53 8.10 -16.21
CA GLU A 8 -2.12 7.93 -15.95
C GLU A 8 -1.81 8.17 -14.47
N PRO A 9 -1.11 7.27 -13.83
CA PRO A 9 -0.70 7.51 -12.45
C PRO A 9 0.33 8.62 -12.38
N ILE A 10 0.24 9.44 -11.34
CA ILE A 10 1.27 10.44 -11.05
C ILE A 10 2.46 9.83 -10.32
N ALA A 11 2.28 8.63 -9.75
CA ALA A 11 3.36 7.88 -9.12
C ALA A 11 2.98 6.40 -9.10
N VAL A 12 4.00 5.54 -9.15
CA VAL A 12 3.83 4.09 -9.05
C VAL A 12 4.93 3.56 -8.14
N LEU A 13 4.55 2.71 -7.21
CA LEU A 13 5.49 2.05 -6.31
C LEU A 13 5.29 0.54 -6.42
N ARG A 14 6.37 -0.21 -6.67
CA ARG A 14 6.34 -1.65 -6.73
C ARG A 14 6.98 -2.22 -5.47
N ILE A 15 6.24 -3.03 -4.74
CA ILE A 15 6.68 -3.61 -3.47
C ILE A 15 6.66 -5.13 -3.60
N PRO A 16 7.84 -5.78 -3.62
CA PRO A 16 7.84 -7.24 -3.62
C PRO A 16 7.26 -7.79 -2.32
N LYS A 17 6.71 -8.99 -2.38
CA LYS A 17 6.10 -9.62 -1.22
C LYS A 17 7.10 -9.68 -0.06
N ALA A 18 6.73 -9.07 1.06
CA ALA A 18 7.59 -8.92 2.22
C ALA A 18 7.21 -9.89 3.33
N GLY A 19 7.35 -11.18 3.08
CA GLY A 19 6.87 -12.21 3.98
C GLY A 19 5.39 -12.49 3.78
N GLU A 20 4.70 -12.97 4.81
CA GLU A 20 3.29 -13.29 4.71
C GLU A 20 2.42 -12.05 4.60
N TRP A 21 1.31 -12.16 3.89
CA TRP A 21 0.36 -11.07 3.75
C TRP A 21 -0.25 -10.68 5.10
N CYS A 22 -0.44 -9.38 5.30
CA CYS A 22 -1.31 -8.89 6.38
C CYS A 22 -2.75 -9.08 5.93
N THR A 23 -3.55 -9.77 6.72
CA THR A 23 -4.95 -10.03 6.41
C THR A 23 -5.83 -9.72 7.61
N LEU A 24 -7.14 -9.70 7.40
CA LEU A 24 -8.11 -9.51 8.47
C LEU A 24 -8.41 -10.81 9.24
N ASN A 25 -7.63 -11.86 8.99
CA ASN A 25 -7.81 -13.14 9.65
C ASN A 25 -7.56 -13.04 11.15
N LYS A 26 -8.60 -13.29 11.95
CA LYS A 26 -8.55 -13.18 13.41
C LYS A 26 -7.75 -14.30 14.09
N ASN A 27 -7.48 -15.38 13.37
CA ASN A 27 -6.76 -16.52 13.94
C ASN A 27 -5.24 -16.32 13.96
N VAL A 28 -4.74 -15.23 13.38
CA VAL A 28 -3.32 -14.93 13.39
C VAL A 28 -2.93 -14.38 14.75
N HIS A 29 -1.90 -14.96 15.35
CA HIS A 29 -1.41 -14.54 16.66
C HIS A 29 -0.92 -13.09 16.63
N TYR A 30 -1.07 -12.37 17.75
CA TYR A 30 -0.67 -10.98 17.91
C TYR A 30 0.78 -10.71 17.48
N HIS A 31 1.74 -11.52 17.94
CA HIS A 31 3.15 -11.33 17.59
C HIS A 31 3.39 -11.54 16.10
N GLU A 32 2.70 -12.48 15.50
CA GLU A 32 2.81 -12.74 14.07
C GLU A 32 2.24 -11.59 13.24
N ARG A 33 1.10 -11.02 13.66
CA ARG A 33 0.55 -9.84 12.99
C ARG A 33 1.51 -8.66 13.04
N HIS A 34 2.11 -8.44 14.20
CA HIS A 34 3.06 -7.34 14.37
C HIS A 34 4.29 -7.54 13.48
N ARG A 35 4.80 -8.77 13.44
CA ARG A 35 5.95 -9.11 12.60
C ARG A 35 5.65 -8.86 11.12
N ARG A 36 4.48 -9.27 10.66
CA ARG A 36 4.07 -9.06 9.27
C ARG A 36 3.96 -7.58 8.93
N ARG A 37 3.35 -6.79 9.80
CA ARG A 37 3.23 -5.34 9.61
C ARG A 37 4.60 -4.69 9.54
N THR A 38 5.51 -5.06 10.42
CA THR A 38 6.86 -4.51 10.43
C THR A 38 7.59 -4.84 9.13
N GLN A 39 7.49 -6.07 8.66
CA GLN A 39 8.13 -6.48 7.39
C GLN A 39 7.61 -5.67 6.21
N TRP A 40 6.30 -5.49 6.11
CA TRP A 40 5.70 -4.74 5.01
C TRP A 40 6.03 -3.25 5.09
N ARG A 41 6.04 -2.69 6.31
CA ARG A 41 6.42 -1.30 6.51
C ARG A 41 7.87 -1.05 6.09
N GLU A 42 8.78 -1.88 6.53
CA GLU A 42 10.20 -1.75 6.20
C GLU A 42 10.44 -1.91 4.70
N MET A 43 9.80 -2.89 4.09
CA MET A 43 9.92 -3.11 2.64
C MET A 43 9.37 -1.91 1.86
N THR A 44 8.25 -1.35 2.28
CA THR A 44 7.67 -0.17 1.63
C THR A 44 8.63 1.01 1.68
N LEU A 45 9.19 1.30 2.84
CA LEU A 45 10.13 2.41 3.00
C LEU A 45 11.41 2.17 2.18
N TRP A 46 11.91 0.95 2.15
CA TRP A 46 13.08 0.59 1.37
C TRP A 46 12.82 0.79 -0.13
N GLN A 47 11.66 0.35 -0.62
CA GLN A 47 11.31 0.52 -2.03
C GLN A 47 11.08 1.98 -2.39
N CYS A 48 10.52 2.77 -1.48
CA CYS A 48 10.39 4.22 -1.69
C CYS A 48 11.77 4.84 -1.92
N ARG A 49 12.75 4.44 -1.14
CA ARG A 49 14.12 4.94 -1.28
C ARG A 49 14.74 4.50 -2.60
N LEU A 50 14.64 3.20 -2.91
CA LEU A 50 15.22 2.66 -4.14
C LEU A 50 14.61 3.24 -5.40
N GLN A 51 13.29 3.41 -5.41
CA GLN A 51 12.55 3.89 -6.58
C GLN A 51 12.37 5.40 -6.58
N GLN A 52 12.91 6.08 -5.58
CA GLN A 52 12.81 7.53 -5.45
C GLN A 52 11.34 7.99 -5.51
N PHE A 53 10.50 7.33 -4.73
CA PHE A 53 9.07 7.66 -4.69
C PHE A 53 8.91 9.12 -4.28
N PRO A 54 8.00 9.88 -4.92
CA PRO A 54 7.88 11.30 -4.61
C PRO A 54 7.31 11.56 -3.21
N LYS A 55 7.66 12.72 -2.67
CA LYS A 55 7.13 13.23 -1.41
C LYS A 55 6.21 14.43 -1.69
N ASN A 56 5.40 14.79 -0.72
CA ASN A 56 4.51 15.95 -0.82
C ASN A 56 3.61 15.90 -2.05
N LEU A 57 2.96 14.76 -2.23
CA LEU A 57 2.03 14.57 -3.33
C LEU A 57 0.71 15.30 -3.07
N PRO A 58 -0.02 15.69 -4.14
CA PRO A 58 -1.37 16.24 -3.98
C PRO A 58 -2.34 15.18 -3.48
N PRO A 59 -3.56 15.58 -3.07
CA PRO A 59 -4.61 14.60 -2.76
C PRO A 59 -4.78 13.62 -3.88
N ALA A 60 -4.91 12.35 -3.54
CA ALA A 60 -4.77 11.29 -4.51
C ALA A 60 -5.75 10.14 -4.30
N ILE A 61 -5.94 9.38 -5.37
CA ILE A 61 -6.62 8.09 -5.35
C ILE A 61 -5.55 7.02 -5.41
N ILE A 62 -5.59 6.07 -4.48
CA ILE A 62 -4.64 4.96 -4.43
C ILE A 62 -5.35 3.69 -4.89
N VAL A 63 -4.78 3.06 -5.90
CA VAL A 63 -5.24 1.76 -6.41
C VAL A 63 -4.16 0.72 -6.09
N PRO A 64 -4.41 -0.15 -5.11
CA PRO A 64 -3.47 -1.23 -4.80
C PRO A 64 -3.73 -2.43 -5.70
N ILE A 65 -2.68 -2.92 -6.36
CA ILE A 65 -2.76 -4.08 -7.24
C ILE A 65 -1.93 -5.19 -6.60
N PHE A 66 -2.60 -6.26 -6.20
CA PHE A 66 -1.95 -7.42 -5.59
C PHE A 66 -1.63 -8.43 -6.68
N CYS A 67 -0.36 -8.78 -6.80
CA CYS A 67 0.11 -9.75 -7.78
C CYS A 67 0.34 -11.09 -7.10
N PHE A 68 -0.32 -12.13 -7.61
CA PHE A 68 -0.21 -13.49 -7.12
C PHE A 68 0.28 -14.41 -8.22
N THR A 69 1.05 -15.43 -7.84
CA THR A 69 1.58 -16.40 -8.80
C THR A 69 0.61 -17.54 -9.09
N THR A 70 -0.51 -17.61 -8.35
CA THR A 70 -1.52 -18.66 -8.52
C THR A 70 -2.91 -18.03 -8.68
N VAL A 71 -3.74 -18.71 -9.49
CA VAL A 71 -5.14 -18.32 -9.63
C VAL A 71 -5.95 -19.13 -8.62
N ARG A 72 -6.60 -18.43 -7.69
CA ARG A 72 -7.49 -19.08 -6.72
C ARG A 72 -8.44 -18.04 -6.14
N ARG A 73 -9.49 -18.54 -5.48
CA ARG A 73 -10.48 -17.68 -4.84
C ARG A 73 -9.85 -16.97 -3.64
N ARG A 74 -9.97 -15.65 -3.60
CA ARG A 74 -9.50 -14.79 -2.50
C ARG A 74 -10.51 -13.69 -2.27
N ASP A 75 -10.64 -13.25 -1.02
CA ASP A 75 -11.49 -12.13 -0.64
C ASP A 75 -10.65 -10.85 -0.69
N ARG A 76 -11.00 -9.93 -1.59
CA ARG A 76 -10.28 -8.64 -1.75
C ARG A 76 -10.25 -7.84 -0.45
N GLY A 77 -11.35 -7.79 0.27
CA GLY A 77 -11.43 -7.06 1.52
C GLY A 77 -10.44 -7.55 2.57
N ASN A 78 -10.09 -8.84 2.53
CA ASN A 78 -9.16 -9.41 3.47
C ASN A 78 -7.74 -8.85 3.32
N PHE A 79 -7.38 -8.35 2.13
CA PHE A 79 -6.06 -7.83 1.84
C PHE A 79 -5.94 -6.32 2.09
N THR A 80 -7.02 -5.65 2.49
CA THR A 80 -6.97 -4.23 2.85
C THR A 80 -6.04 -3.99 4.03
N ALA A 81 -5.81 -4.99 4.87
CA ALA A 81 -4.86 -4.88 5.98
C ALA A 81 -3.42 -4.65 5.49
N THR A 82 -3.01 -5.29 4.39
CA THR A 82 -1.71 -5.02 3.78
C THR A 82 -1.66 -3.62 3.19
N THR A 83 -2.71 -3.21 2.48
CA THR A 83 -2.79 -1.85 1.92
C THR A 83 -2.67 -0.81 3.03
N LYS A 84 -3.33 -1.02 4.16
CA LYS A 84 -3.29 -0.09 5.29
C LYS A 84 -1.87 0.11 5.80
N VAL A 85 -1.10 -0.95 5.96
CA VAL A 85 0.29 -0.87 6.40
C VAL A 85 1.13 -0.07 5.40
N ILE A 86 0.94 -0.33 4.10
CA ILE A 86 1.66 0.37 3.05
C ILE A 86 1.34 1.87 3.07
N ILE A 87 0.06 2.22 3.13
CA ILE A 87 -0.36 3.62 3.16
C ILE A 87 0.18 4.33 4.40
N ASP A 88 0.12 3.68 5.57
CA ASP A 88 0.70 4.24 6.78
C ASP A 88 2.20 4.52 6.63
N ALA A 89 2.92 3.64 5.94
CA ALA A 89 4.34 3.84 5.68
C ALA A 89 4.60 4.99 4.70
N LEU A 90 3.68 5.26 3.77
CA LEU A 90 3.82 6.35 2.80
C LEU A 90 3.52 7.71 3.42
N CYS A 91 2.75 7.78 4.49
CA CYS A 91 2.38 9.03 5.15
C CYS A 91 3.41 9.43 6.19
N THR A 92 3.52 10.73 6.46
CA THR A 92 4.43 11.23 7.50
C THR A 92 4.05 10.67 8.88
N GLY A 93 2.75 10.69 9.18
CA GLY A 93 2.27 10.20 10.47
C GLY A 93 2.28 11.27 11.56
N PRO A 94 2.10 10.87 12.82
CA PRO A 94 1.99 11.81 13.94
C PRO A 94 3.22 12.68 14.11
N LYS A 95 3.02 13.98 14.29
CA LYS A 95 4.13 14.95 14.43
C LYS A 95 4.93 14.76 15.70
N LYS A 96 4.37 14.11 16.72
CA LYS A 96 4.98 14.00 18.05
C LYS A 96 6.21 13.13 18.11
N ASP A 97 6.35 12.15 17.22
CA ASP A 97 7.44 11.20 17.28
C ASP A 97 8.06 10.99 15.89
N PRO A 98 9.13 11.73 15.58
CA PRO A 98 9.80 11.59 14.28
C PRO A 98 10.28 10.16 13.98
N ALA A 99 10.55 9.36 15.00
CA ALA A 99 11.01 7.98 14.80
C ALA A 99 9.94 7.09 14.16
N THR A 100 8.67 7.47 14.25
CA THR A 100 7.56 6.73 13.63
C THR A 100 7.14 7.29 12.29
N TRP A 101 7.79 8.36 11.80
CA TRP A 101 7.43 8.97 10.53
C TRP A 101 7.64 8.02 9.38
N GLY A 102 6.70 8.06 8.43
CA GLY A 102 6.84 7.33 7.18
C GLY A 102 7.59 8.13 6.13
N TRP A 103 7.30 7.80 4.86
CA TRP A 103 8.01 8.39 3.73
C TRP A 103 7.74 9.87 3.55
N GLY A 104 6.50 10.31 3.78
CA GLY A 104 6.13 11.72 3.63
C GLY A 104 5.50 12.07 2.30
N ALA A 105 4.88 11.10 1.63
CA ALA A 105 4.12 11.37 0.41
C ALA A 105 2.88 12.22 0.73
N TRP A 106 2.25 12.00 1.88
CA TRP A 106 1.14 12.77 2.41
C TRP A 106 1.32 12.95 3.91
N PRO A 107 0.74 14.03 4.50
CA PRO A 107 0.85 14.20 5.95
C PRO A 107 0.16 13.10 6.74
N ASP A 108 -0.98 12.61 6.26
CA ASP A 108 -1.81 11.64 6.97
C ASP A 108 -2.64 10.86 5.94
N ASP A 109 -3.30 9.80 6.38
CA ASP A 109 -4.07 8.90 5.53
C ASP A 109 -5.58 9.21 5.50
N ASP A 110 -5.99 10.36 6.02
CA ASP A 110 -7.40 10.71 6.05
C ASP A 110 -7.95 11.16 4.68
N ASP A 111 -9.27 11.31 4.61
CA ASP A 111 -9.99 11.60 3.37
C ASP A 111 -9.57 12.89 2.67
N ARG A 112 -8.92 13.81 3.40
CA ARG A 112 -8.42 15.05 2.79
C ARG A 112 -7.31 14.77 1.79
N PHE A 113 -6.55 13.70 1.99
CA PHE A 113 -5.35 13.40 1.22
C PHE A 113 -5.46 12.15 0.38
N ILE A 114 -6.17 11.14 0.85
CA ILE A 114 -6.16 9.82 0.22
C ILE A 114 -7.58 9.26 0.08
N GLU A 115 -7.90 8.84 -1.14
CA GLU A 115 -9.05 7.96 -1.39
C GLU A 115 -8.49 6.58 -1.72
N GLU A 116 -8.67 5.63 -0.82
CA GLU A 116 -8.21 4.26 -1.01
C GLU A 116 -9.25 3.45 -1.77
N ARG A 117 -8.85 2.82 -2.88
CA ARG A 117 -9.70 1.92 -3.64
C ARG A 117 -9.53 0.49 -3.16
N MET A 118 -10.54 -0.33 -3.41
CA MET A 118 -10.48 -1.76 -3.09
C MET A 118 -9.36 -2.42 -3.90
N PRO A 119 -8.63 -3.41 -3.31
CA PRO A 119 -7.57 -4.09 -4.04
C PRO A 119 -8.02 -4.71 -5.35
N VAL A 120 -7.16 -4.62 -6.35
CA VAL A 120 -7.31 -5.30 -7.64
C VAL A 120 -6.35 -6.47 -7.63
N PHE A 121 -6.79 -7.63 -8.11
CA PHE A 121 -5.95 -8.83 -8.15
C PHE A 121 -5.46 -9.09 -9.58
N HIS A 122 -4.16 -9.30 -9.71
CA HIS A 122 -3.53 -9.85 -10.91
C HIS A 122 -2.99 -11.22 -10.55
N GLU A 123 -3.52 -12.26 -11.16
CA GLU A 123 -3.19 -13.65 -10.86
C GLU A 123 -2.68 -14.33 -12.11
N SER A 124 -1.41 -14.72 -12.11
CA SER A 124 -0.81 -15.41 -13.26
C SER A 124 0.50 -16.07 -12.85
N LYS A 125 0.76 -17.23 -13.40
CA LYS A 125 2.07 -17.87 -13.27
C LYS A 125 3.12 -16.93 -13.86
N GLY A 126 4.23 -16.78 -13.19
CA GLY A 126 5.33 -15.94 -13.66
C GLY A 126 5.27 -14.49 -13.20
N LEU A 127 4.18 -14.05 -12.56
CA LEU A 127 4.19 -12.75 -11.92
C LEU A 127 5.09 -12.79 -10.68
N THR A 128 5.79 -11.69 -10.43
CA THR A 128 6.49 -11.52 -9.16
C THR A 128 5.45 -11.19 -8.09
N PRO A 129 5.34 -11.98 -7.02
CA PRO A 129 4.35 -11.70 -5.99
C PRO A 129 4.69 -10.39 -5.26
N GLY A 130 3.66 -9.61 -4.99
CA GLY A 130 3.83 -8.33 -4.32
C GLY A 130 2.64 -7.41 -4.55
N VAL A 131 2.87 -6.12 -4.31
CA VAL A 131 1.85 -5.09 -4.46
C VAL A 131 2.40 -3.98 -5.35
N ILE A 132 1.56 -3.53 -6.29
CA ILE A 132 1.85 -2.32 -7.06
C ILE A 132 0.88 -1.26 -6.56
N ILE A 133 1.42 -0.15 -6.08
CA ILE A 133 0.61 1.01 -5.66
C ILE A 133 0.60 2.00 -6.81
N ARG A 134 -0.55 2.22 -7.40
CA ARG A 134 -0.74 3.26 -8.40
C ARG A 134 -1.44 4.45 -7.77
N VAL A 135 -0.86 5.61 -7.96
CA VAL A 135 -1.34 6.86 -7.37
C VAL A 135 -1.83 7.76 -8.49
N TYR A 136 -3.08 8.18 -8.39
CA TYR A 136 -3.71 9.08 -9.36
C TYR A 136 -4.08 10.37 -8.67
N GLU A 137 -3.89 11.49 -9.34
CA GLU A 137 -4.31 12.76 -8.78
C GLU A 137 -5.84 12.81 -8.66
N ARG A 138 -6.32 13.25 -7.51
CA ARG A 138 -7.75 13.40 -7.26
C ARG A 138 -8.19 14.79 -7.69
N SER A 139 -9.15 14.82 -8.59
CA SER A 139 -9.70 16.07 -9.08
C SER A 139 -10.81 16.64 -8.19
#